data_2d4aa789a33653608b8d42ee0c415db3
#
_entry.id   2d4aa789a33653608b8d42ee0c415db3
#
_cell.length_a   1.000
_cell.length_b   1.000
_cell.length_c   1.000
_cell.angle_alpha   90.00
_cell.angle_beta   90.00
_cell.angle_gamma   90.00
#
_symmetry.space_group_name_H-M   'P 1'
#
loop_
_entity.id
_entity.type
_entity.pdbx_description
1 polymer ?
#
loop_
_entity_poly.entity_id
_entity_poly.type
_entity_poly.pdbx_seq_one_letter_code
_entity_poly.pdbx_strand_id
1 'polypeptide(L)'
;MIQEKICYVDEEILKRIESEFELIEKKGWYKLYENKNDKSLWRLDEWDKYQVQIFVKIESLENWEEFEDKDLRIELLKEFKGLSNETCKWKDCSKTALNNLVFCELHAYTEMGIRK
;
A
#
# COMPACT_ATOMS: atom_id res chain seq x y z
N MET A 1 6.87 -0.18 11.69
CA MET A 1 7.35 1.16 11.29
C MET A 1 6.63 1.63 10.04
N ILE A 2 6.18 2.89 10.04
CA ILE A 2 5.52 3.45 8.86
C ILE A 2 6.58 3.76 7.81
N GLN A 3 6.39 3.22 6.61
CA GLN A 3 7.28 3.49 5.49
C GLN A 3 7.07 4.90 4.97
N GLU A 4 8.02 5.39 4.17
CA GLU A 4 8.06 6.77 3.73
C GLU A 4 6.80 7.25 3.00
N LYS A 5 6.21 6.40 2.17
CA LYS A 5 5.05 6.77 1.35
C LYS A 5 3.85 5.85 1.47
N ILE A 6 4.06 4.60 1.87
CA ILE A 6 3.00 3.60 1.93
C ILE A 6 3.40 2.47 2.86
N CYS A 7 2.43 1.89 3.56
CA CYS A 7 2.68 0.71 4.39
C CYS A 7 1.41 -0.12 4.54
N TYR A 8 1.60 -1.40 4.86
CA TYR A 8 0.51 -2.24 5.32
C TYR A 8 0.18 -1.89 6.76
N VAL A 9 -1.10 -1.92 7.10
CA VAL A 9 -1.56 -1.55 8.43
C VAL A 9 -1.76 -2.81 9.29
N ASP A 10 -1.07 -2.85 10.42
CA ASP A 10 -1.26 -3.86 11.46
C ASP A 10 -1.63 -3.16 12.77
N GLU A 11 -1.73 -3.91 13.87
CA GLU A 11 -2.10 -3.33 15.16
C GLU A 11 -1.13 -2.25 15.64
N GLU A 12 0.15 -2.47 15.42
CA GLU A 12 1.18 -1.50 15.83
C GLU A 12 1.07 -0.20 15.03
N ILE A 13 0.87 -0.34 13.71
CA ILE A 13 0.70 0.82 12.83
C ILE A 13 -0.58 1.57 13.20
N LEU A 14 -1.69 0.88 13.48
CA LEU A 14 -2.91 1.53 13.93
C LEU A 14 -2.71 2.35 15.19
N LYS A 15 -1.96 1.84 16.15
CA LYS A 15 -1.64 2.58 17.37
C LYS A 15 -0.82 3.84 17.07
N ARG A 16 0.10 3.75 16.14
CA ARG A 16 0.90 4.90 15.71
C ARG A 16 0.05 5.94 14.99
N ILE A 17 -0.88 5.50 14.16
CA ILE A 17 -1.81 6.41 13.48
C ILE A 17 -2.63 7.17 14.52
N GLU A 18 -3.17 6.48 15.52
CA GLU A 18 -3.96 7.11 16.58
C GLU A 18 -3.17 8.11 17.41
N SER A 19 -1.88 7.87 17.63
CA SER A 19 -1.05 8.72 18.48
C SER A 19 -0.34 9.84 17.72
N GLU A 20 0.05 9.62 16.46
CA GLU A 20 0.87 10.54 15.67
C GLU A 20 0.11 11.32 14.61
N PHE A 21 -1.11 10.93 14.30
CA PHE A 21 -1.92 11.51 13.25
C PHE A 21 -3.26 11.99 13.78
N GLU A 22 -3.84 12.95 13.08
CA GLU A 22 -5.16 13.47 13.39
C GLU A 22 -6.13 13.17 12.24
N LEU A 23 -7.29 12.61 12.57
CA LEU A 23 -8.33 12.35 11.57
C LEU A 23 -8.94 13.68 11.12
N ILE A 24 -8.86 13.96 9.82
CA ILE A 24 -9.37 15.19 9.22
C ILE A 24 -10.74 14.96 8.59
N GLU A 25 -10.91 13.90 7.85
CA GLU A 25 -12.13 13.63 7.08
C GLU A 25 -12.31 12.14 6.85
N LYS A 26 -13.55 11.74 6.61
CA LYS A 26 -13.87 10.34 6.26
C LYS A 26 -14.84 10.35 5.07
N LYS A 27 -14.52 9.55 4.05
CA LYS A 27 -15.37 9.35 2.88
C LYS A 27 -15.48 7.86 2.56
N GLY A 28 -16.65 7.27 2.80
CA GLY A 28 -16.85 5.85 2.54
C GLY A 28 -15.86 4.98 3.31
N TRP A 29 -15.04 4.24 2.58
CA TRP A 29 -14.03 3.33 3.14
C TRP A 29 -12.69 4.00 3.41
N TYR A 30 -12.56 5.31 3.15
CA TYR A 30 -11.30 6.04 3.29
C TYR A 30 -11.36 7.01 4.43
N LYS A 31 -10.26 7.12 5.16
CA LYS A 31 -10.06 8.15 6.18
C LYS A 31 -8.84 8.98 5.83
N LEU A 32 -8.97 10.28 5.96
CA LEU A 32 -7.88 11.22 5.72
C LEU A 32 -7.28 11.64 7.05
N TYR A 33 -5.96 11.50 7.16
CA TYR A 33 -5.20 11.86 8.35
C TYR A 33 -4.13 12.90 8.03
N GLU A 34 -3.80 13.71 9.03
CA GLU A 34 -2.68 14.64 8.96
C GLU A 34 -1.68 14.28 10.04
N ASN A 35 -0.40 14.18 9.67
CA ASN A 35 0.68 13.94 10.64
C ASN A 35 0.82 15.17 11.52
N LYS A 36 0.82 14.98 12.83
CA LYS A 36 0.89 16.08 13.80
C LYS A 36 2.22 16.82 13.77
N ASN A 37 3.27 16.16 13.34
CA ASN A 37 4.62 16.72 13.32
C ASN A 37 4.95 17.46 12.03
N ASP A 38 4.84 16.77 10.88
CA ASP A 38 5.27 17.33 9.60
C ASP A 38 4.13 17.82 8.72
N LYS A 39 2.88 17.63 9.17
CA LYS A 39 1.67 18.06 8.47
C LYS A 39 1.44 17.33 7.14
N SER A 40 2.10 16.22 6.91
CA SER A 40 1.85 15.41 5.73
C SER A 40 0.45 14.78 5.80
N LEU A 41 -0.14 14.57 4.63
CA LEU A 41 -1.48 14.02 4.51
C LEU A 41 -1.40 12.55 4.12
N TRP A 42 -2.24 11.73 4.74
CA TRP A 42 -2.25 10.29 4.55
C TRP A 42 -3.67 9.77 4.45
N ARG A 43 -3.86 8.76 3.61
CA ARG A 43 -5.14 8.11 3.45
C ARG A 43 -5.09 6.69 3.98
N LEU A 44 -6.01 6.35 4.88
CA LEU A 44 -6.21 4.99 5.35
C LEU A 44 -7.34 4.37 4.54
N ASP A 45 -7.04 3.28 3.85
CA ASP A 45 -8.02 2.49 3.12
C ASP A 45 -8.52 1.39 4.04
N GLU A 46 -9.75 1.54 4.52
CA GLU A 46 -10.36 0.55 5.41
C GLU A 46 -11.21 -0.46 4.65
N TRP A 47 -11.38 -0.29 3.33
CA TRP A 47 -12.11 -1.27 2.56
C TRP A 47 -11.30 -2.55 2.52
N ASP A 48 -11.82 -3.56 3.20
CA ASP A 48 -11.03 -4.74 3.43
C ASP A 48 -11.85 -6.02 3.46
N LYS A 49 -11.99 -6.58 2.30
CA LYS A 49 -12.60 -7.89 2.15
C LYS A 49 -11.66 -9.02 2.58
N TYR A 50 -10.35 -8.75 2.61
CA TYR A 50 -9.31 -9.74 2.90
C TYR A 50 -8.37 -9.29 4.00
N GLN A 51 -8.76 -8.28 4.74
CA GLN A 51 -8.00 -7.72 5.86
C GLN A 51 -6.63 -7.16 5.49
N VAL A 52 -6.53 -6.58 4.29
CA VAL A 52 -5.35 -5.89 3.82
C VAL A 52 -5.64 -4.39 3.80
N GLN A 53 -5.30 -3.71 4.88
CA GLN A 53 -5.46 -2.27 4.96
C GLN A 53 -4.17 -1.57 4.57
N ILE A 54 -4.29 -0.45 3.86
CA ILE A 54 -3.16 0.32 3.35
C ILE A 54 -3.24 1.74 3.86
N PHE A 55 -2.08 2.27 4.30
CA PHE A 55 -1.92 3.66 4.71
C PHE A 55 -0.94 4.31 3.74
N VAL A 56 -1.40 5.29 2.97
CA VAL A 56 -0.62 5.87 1.87
C VAL A 56 -0.56 7.38 1.99
N LYS A 57 0.65 7.94 1.78
CA LYS A 57 0.86 9.39 1.75
C LYS A 57 0.29 9.96 0.46
N ILE A 58 -0.54 10.98 0.58
CA ILE A 58 -1.12 11.67 -0.56
C ILE A 58 -0.49 13.05 -0.71
N GLU A 59 -0.66 13.65 -1.89
CA GLU A 59 0.01 14.91 -2.22
C GLU A 59 -0.86 16.15 -2.05
N SER A 60 -2.20 15.99 -2.03
CA SER A 60 -3.13 17.10 -2.04
C SER A 60 -4.43 16.74 -1.34
N LEU A 61 -5.09 17.75 -0.78
CA LEU A 61 -6.44 17.60 -0.23
C LEU A 61 -7.49 17.49 -1.34
N GLU A 62 -7.17 17.96 -2.53
CA GLU A 62 -8.10 17.89 -3.66
C GLU A 62 -8.19 16.47 -4.17
N ASN A 63 -9.42 15.93 -4.21
CA ASN A 63 -9.70 14.56 -4.67
C ASN A 63 -8.83 13.51 -3.97
N TRP A 64 -8.62 13.68 -2.68
CA TRP A 64 -7.73 12.79 -1.92
C TRP A 64 -8.19 11.33 -1.96
N GLU A 65 -9.49 11.07 -2.05
CA GLU A 65 -10.03 9.71 -2.11
C GLU A 65 -9.76 9.05 -3.48
N GLU A 66 -9.45 9.83 -4.49
CA GLU A 66 -9.16 9.35 -5.84
C GLU A 66 -7.66 9.26 -6.16
N PHE A 67 -6.81 9.53 -5.18
CA PHE A 67 -5.36 9.46 -5.39
C PHE A 67 -4.96 8.08 -5.92
N GLU A 68 -4.28 8.05 -7.06
CA GLU A 68 -3.85 6.81 -7.70
C GLU A 68 -2.61 6.25 -7.00
N ASP A 69 -2.79 5.13 -6.32
CA ASP A 69 -1.75 4.51 -5.51
C ASP A 69 -1.28 3.13 -6.03
N LYS A 70 -1.72 2.75 -7.22
CA LYS A 70 -1.42 1.43 -7.79
C LYS A 70 0.08 1.13 -7.82
N ASP A 71 0.87 2.05 -8.33
CA ASP A 71 2.33 1.84 -8.43
C ASP A 71 2.96 1.71 -7.05
N LEU A 72 2.51 2.49 -6.09
CA LEU A 72 2.99 2.40 -4.70
C LEU A 72 2.64 1.06 -4.08
N ARG A 73 1.43 0.55 -4.34
CA ARG A 73 1.00 -0.77 -3.84
C ARG A 73 1.82 -1.90 -4.43
N ILE A 74 2.16 -1.81 -5.71
CA ILE A 74 3.00 -2.82 -6.39
C ILE A 74 4.40 -2.82 -5.79
N GLU A 75 4.99 -1.65 -5.57
CA GLU A 75 6.31 -1.54 -4.93
C GLU A 75 6.29 -2.07 -3.50
N LEU A 76 5.23 -1.79 -2.76
CA LEU A 76 5.08 -2.29 -1.40
C LEU A 76 5.01 -3.83 -1.39
N LEU A 77 4.29 -4.42 -2.33
CA LEU A 77 4.20 -5.87 -2.46
C LEU A 77 5.58 -6.46 -2.76
N LYS A 78 6.33 -5.84 -3.66
CA LYS A 78 7.69 -6.26 -4.01
C LYS A 78 8.61 -6.26 -2.78
N GLU A 79 8.58 -5.18 -2.00
CA GLU A 79 9.40 -5.07 -0.80
C GLU A 79 8.99 -6.08 0.28
N PHE A 80 7.70 -6.30 0.43
CA PHE A 80 7.18 -7.23 1.43
C PHE A 80 7.53 -8.68 1.11
N LYS A 81 7.33 -9.10 -0.14
CA LYS A 81 7.60 -10.48 -0.56
C LYS A 81 9.08 -10.76 -0.81
N GLY A 82 9.82 -9.77 -1.30
CA GLY A 82 11.20 -9.96 -1.74
C GLY A 82 11.28 -10.67 -3.07
N LEU A 83 12.46 -10.61 -3.71
CA LEU A 83 12.69 -11.21 -5.01
C LEU A 83 13.29 -12.61 -4.87
N SER A 84 12.87 -13.53 -5.72
CA SER A 84 13.44 -14.87 -5.82
C SER A 84 14.64 -14.89 -6.79
N ASN A 85 15.16 -16.06 -7.09
CA ASN A 85 16.19 -16.24 -8.10
C ASN A 85 15.61 -16.67 -9.45
N GLU A 86 14.29 -16.65 -9.60
CA GLU A 86 13.63 -17.14 -10.80
C GLU A 86 13.02 -16.01 -11.61
N THR A 87 12.86 -16.25 -12.91
CA THR A 87 12.22 -15.29 -13.81
C THR A 87 10.70 -15.44 -13.75
N CYS A 88 9.99 -14.33 -13.86
CA CYS A 88 8.54 -14.31 -13.95
C CYS A 88 8.07 -15.24 -15.09
N LYS A 89 7.07 -16.06 -14.80
CA LYS A 89 6.51 -17.02 -15.76
C LYS A 89 5.49 -16.42 -16.73
N TRP A 90 5.16 -15.15 -16.56
CA TRP A 90 4.24 -14.48 -17.49
C TRP A 90 4.88 -14.37 -18.87
N LYS A 91 4.05 -14.57 -19.89
CA LYS A 91 4.52 -14.54 -21.27
C LYS A 91 5.25 -13.22 -21.59
N ASP A 92 6.41 -13.31 -22.17
CA ASP A 92 7.25 -12.18 -22.56
C ASP A 92 7.71 -11.28 -21.42
N CYS A 93 7.57 -11.72 -20.17
CA CYS A 93 8.08 -10.98 -19.02
C CYS A 93 9.47 -11.47 -18.63
N SER A 94 10.42 -10.52 -18.52
CA SER A 94 11.81 -10.82 -18.14
C SER A 94 12.14 -10.38 -16.70
N LYS A 95 11.14 -9.89 -15.96
CA LYS A 95 11.34 -9.48 -14.56
C LYS A 95 11.57 -10.69 -13.66
N THR A 96 12.12 -10.43 -12.47
CA THR A 96 12.33 -11.46 -11.47
C THR A 96 11.03 -11.76 -10.73
N ALA A 97 10.71 -13.03 -10.55
CA ALA A 97 9.54 -13.43 -9.78
C ALA A 97 9.72 -13.13 -8.28
N LEU A 98 8.62 -12.89 -7.60
CA LEU A 98 8.63 -12.69 -6.15
C LEU A 98 8.87 -14.03 -5.44
N ASN A 99 9.40 -13.97 -4.21
CA ASN A 99 9.61 -15.16 -3.39
C ASN A 99 8.30 -15.95 -3.23
N ASN A 100 8.37 -17.26 -3.40
CA ASN A 100 7.24 -18.19 -3.27
C ASN A 100 6.12 -17.96 -4.29
N LEU A 101 6.39 -17.18 -5.33
CA LEU A 101 5.45 -16.93 -6.41
C LEU A 101 6.12 -17.20 -7.76
N VAL A 102 5.30 -17.40 -8.79
CA VAL A 102 5.81 -17.63 -10.14
C VAL A 102 5.87 -16.35 -10.97
N PHE A 103 5.29 -15.26 -10.47
CA PHE A 103 5.19 -13.98 -11.17
C PHE A 103 5.94 -12.86 -10.45
N CYS A 104 6.32 -11.83 -11.21
CA CYS A 104 6.89 -10.61 -10.67
C CYS A 104 5.82 -9.78 -9.93
N GLU A 105 6.23 -8.69 -9.29
CA GLU A 105 5.34 -7.82 -8.53
C GLU A 105 4.17 -7.29 -9.38
N LEU A 106 4.43 -6.93 -10.62
CA LEU A 106 3.38 -6.41 -11.50
C LEU A 106 2.33 -7.49 -11.81
N HIS A 107 2.75 -8.66 -12.28
CA HIS A 107 1.82 -9.71 -12.67
C HIS A 107 1.18 -10.41 -11.46
N ALA A 108 1.88 -10.50 -10.35
CA ALA A 108 1.28 -10.99 -9.12
C ALA A 108 0.13 -10.08 -8.68
N TYR A 109 0.36 -8.77 -8.75
CA TYR A 109 -0.67 -7.80 -8.37
C TYR A 109 -1.83 -7.76 -9.36
N THR A 110 -1.55 -7.62 -10.68
CA THR A 110 -2.57 -7.41 -11.70
C THR A 110 -3.29 -8.70 -12.12
N GLU A 111 -2.56 -9.80 -12.25
CA GLU A 111 -3.11 -11.04 -12.82
C GLU A 111 -3.54 -12.05 -11.76
N MET A 112 -2.83 -12.11 -10.64
CA MET A 112 -3.18 -13.02 -9.54
C MET A 112 -4.01 -12.36 -8.46
N GLY A 113 -4.10 -11.03 -8.44
CA GLY A 113 -4.81 -10.31 -7.40
C GLY A 113 -4.14 -10.34 -6.03
N ILE A 114 -2.83 -10.59 -6.01
CA ILE A 114 -2.07 -10.62 -4.75
C ILE A 114 -1.93 -9.21 -4.20
N ARG A 115 -2.31 -9.00 -2.93
CA ARG A 115 -2.22 -7.70 -2.27
C ARG A 115 -1.21 -7.69 -1.13
N LYS A 116 -0.93 -8.86 -0.59
CA LYS A 116 0.05 -8.97 0.49
C LYS A 116 0.66 -10.36 0.55
#